data_134cb28e455a33f4602c894cc65460df
#
_entry.id   134cb28e455a33f4602c894cc65460df
#
_cell.length_a   1.000
_cell.length_b   1.000
_cell.length_c   1.000
_cell.angle_alpha   90.00
_cell.angle_beta   90.00
_cell.angle_gamma   90.00
#
_symmetry.space_group_name_H-M   'P 1'
#
loop_
_entity.id
_entity.type
_entity.pdbx_description
1 polymer ?
#
loop_
_entity_poly.entity_id
_entity_poly.type
_entity_poly.pdbx_seq_one_letter_code
_entity_poly.pdbx_strand_id
1 'polypeptide(L)'
;MKRWFAAGFGTAIVSRSLLRQALIFKFRRDVRALNSGNYQPLLNSYHRDAVLRFADGDHRWSGVHAGRDRIETFLQEFVDAGLQGAVTEAYFGGPLWRMTLLARFDDRALGPDGAVIYRNRTVLLVRTKWGKIIEQEDYYEDTARIGDFDRRLREIEAGRACGTVVE
;
A
#
# COMPACT_ATOMS: atom_id res chain seq x y z
N MET A 1 -30.58 -43.73 0.42
CA MET A 1 -30.48 -42.36 0.93
C MET A 1 -29.00 -41.96 1.18
N LYS A 2 -28.20 -41.68 0.18
CA LYS A 2 -26.79 -41.18 0.34
C LYS A 2 -26.32 -40.48 -0.95
N ARG A 3 -26.82 -39.27 -1.30
CA ARG A 3 -26.27 -38.49 -2.43
C ARG A 3 -26.37 -36.97 -2.33
N TRP A 4 -26.61 -36.40 -1.14
CA TRP A 4 -26.84 -34.94 -0.99
C TRP A 4 -25.72 -34.13 -0.31
N PHE A 5 -24.65 -34.75 0.16
CA PHE A 5 -23.59 -34.02 0.88
C PHE A 5 -22.41 -33.57 0.01
N ALA A 6 -22.23 -34.08 -1.21
CA ALA A 6 -21.06 -33.75 -2.03
C ALA A 6 -21.21 -32.44 -2.83
N ALA A 7 -22.43 -32.03 -3.20
CA ALA A 7 -22.65 -30.84 -4.03
C ALA A 7 -22.45 -29.50 -3.29
N GLY A 8 -22.73 -29.46 -1.97
CA GLY A 8 -22.63 -28.24 -1.18
C GLY A 8 -21.19 -27.81 -0.86
N PHE A 9 -20.29 -28.75 -0.68
CA PHE A 9 -18.88 -28.46 -0.40
C PHE A 9 -18.12 -27.88 -1.61
N GLY A 10 -18.40 -28.39 -2.81
CA GLY A 10 -17.75 -27.94 -4.04
C GLY A 10 -18.10 -26.48 -4.38
N THR A 11 -19.36 -26.09 -4.26
CA THR A 11 -19.84 -24.73 -4.56
C THR A 11 -19.29 -23.69 -3.57
N ALA A 12 -19.17 -24.02 -2.29
CA ALA A 12 -18.62 -23.11 -1.27
C ALA A 12 -17.11 -22.88 -1.44
N ILE A 13 -16.36 -23.88 -1.88
CA ILE A 13 -14.91 -23.77 -2.14
C ILE A 13 -14.66 -22.92 -3.39
N VAL A 14 -15.41 -23.14 -4.46
CA VAL A 14 -15.29 -22.38 -5.72
C VAL A 14 -15.63 -20.90 -5.48
N SER A 15 -16.69 -20.59 -4.74
CA SER A 15 -17.07 -19.22 -4.45
C SER A 15 -16.02 -18.47 -3.61
N ARG A 16 -15.38 -19.12 -2.63
CA ARG A 16 -14.30 -18.53 -1.82
C ARG A 16 -13.05 -18.25 -2.66
N SER A 17 -12.69 -19.13 -3.57
CA SER A 17 -11.54 -18.94 -4.46
C SER A 17 -11.76 -17.76 -5.40
N LEU A 18 -12.93 -17.67 -6.05
CA LEU A 18 -13.29 -16.57 -6.93
C LEU A 18 -13.30 -15.22 -6.21
N LEU A 19 -13.82 -15.18 -4.99
CA LEU A 19 -13.83 -13.96 -4.20
C LEU A 19 -12.41 -13.49 -3.84
N ARG A 20 -11.53 -14.42 -3.41
CA ARG A 20 -10.12 -14.08 -3.14
C ARG A 20 -9.43 -13.53 -4.39
N GLN A 21 -9.64 -14.13 -5.55
CA GLN A 21 -9.10 -13.63 -6.82
C GLN A 21 -9.62 -12.23 -7.16
N ALA A 22 -10.91 -11.98 -6.96
CA ALA A 22 -11.51 -10.66 -7.16
C ALA A 22 -10.91 -9.60 -6.22
N LEU A 23 -10.65 -9.95 -4.95
CA LEU A 23 -10.00 -9.06 -3.99
C LEU A 23 -8.55 -8.76 -4.37
N ILE A 24 -7.78 -9.76 -4.80
CA ILE A 24 -6.41 -9.57 -5.30
C ILE A 24 -6.41 -8.67 -6.55
N PHE A 25 -7.35 -8.90 -7.47
CA PHE A 25 -7.50 -8.08 -8.67
C PHE A 25 -7.82 -6.62 -8.31
N LYS A 26 -8.81 -6.39 -7.41
CA LYS A 26 -9.14 -5.05 -6.90
C LYS A 26 -7.93 -4.40 -6.27
N PHE A 27 -7.24 -5.08 -5.37
CA PHE A 27 -6.06 -4.56 -4.69
C PHE A 27 -4.96 -4.13 -5.67
N ARG A 28 -4.61 -4.99 -6.64
CA ARG A 28 -3.63 -4.66 -7.68
C ARG A 28 -4.06 -3.48 -8.55
N ARG A 29 -5.37 -3.34 -8.81
CA ARG A 29 -5.91 -2.19 -9.54
C ARG A 29 -5.74 -0.90 -8.74
N ASP A 30 -6.06 -0.94 -7.44
CA ASP A 30 -5.98 0.22 -6.55
C ASP A 30 -4.51 0.67 -6.37
N VAL A 31 -3.56 -0.30 -6.28
CA VAL A 31 -2.11 0.00 -6.27
C VAL A 31 -1.65 0.61 -7.60
N ARG A 32 -2.13 0.14 -8.75
CA ARG A 32 -1.82 0.77 -10.05
C ARG A 32 -2.34 2.19 -10.14
N ALA A 33 -3.53 2.47 -9.59
CA ALA A 33 -4.07 3.82 -9.51
C ALA A 33 -3.17 4.72 -8.64
N LEU A 34 -2.73 4.24 -7.47
CA LEU A 34 -1.78 4.94 -6.60
C LEU A 34 -0.48 5.27 -7.35
N ASN A 35 0.11 4.30 -8.04
CA ASN A 35 1.33 4.49 -8.84
C ASN A 35 1.19 5.51 -9.98
N SER A 36 -0.04 5.77 -10.43
CA SER A 36 -0.36 6.81 -11.42
C SER A 36 -0.79 8.15 -10.81
N GLY A 37 -0.62 8.32 -9.49
CA GLY A 37 -0.95 9.56 -8.79
C GLY A 37 -2.38 9.61 -8.23
N ASN A 38 -3.21 8.59 -8.45
CA ASN A 38 -4.57 8.54 -7.93
C ASN A 38 -4.68 7.64 -6.71
N TYR A 39 -4.55 8.21 -5.52
CA TYR A 39 -4.65 7.47 -4.25
C TYR A 39 -6.11 7.22 -3.78
N GLN A 40 -7.12 7.87 -4.37
CA GLN A 40 -8.51 7.80 -3.92
C GLN A 40 -9.12 6.39 -3.88
N PRO A 41 -8.88 5.48 -4.87
CA PRO A 41 -9.40 4.11 -4.80
C PRO A 41 -8.86 3.34 -3.59
N LEU A 42 -7.58 3.55 -3.23
CA LEU A 42 -6.96 2.94 -2.07
C LEU A 42 -7.49 3.58 -0.78
N LEU A 43 -7.53 4.91 -0.68
CA LEU A 43 -8.09 5.64 0.46
C LEU A 43 -9.54 5.22 0.76
N ASN A 44 -10.34 5.00 -0.28
CA ASN A 44 -11.72 4.53 -0.13
C ASN A 44 -11.82 3.10 0.43
N SER A 45 -10.74 2.34 0.46
CA SER A 45 -10.68 1.02 1.09
C SER A 45 -10.46 1.09 2.60
N TYR A 46 -9.97 2.21 3.15
CA TYR A 46 -9.78 2.37 4.59
C TYR A 46 -11.08 2.71 5.32
N HIS A 47 -11.19 2.18 6.55
CA HIS A 47 -12.19 2.62 7.53
C HIS A 47 -11.84 4.02 8.03
N ARG A 48 -12.84 4.79 8.49
CA ARG A 48 -12.59 6.15 9.01
C ARG A 48 -11.60 6.18 10.19
N ASP A 49 -11.61 5.16 11.03
CA ASP A 49 -10.78 5.02 12.22
C ASP A 49 -9.61 4.02 11.98
N ALA A 50 -9.20 3.84 10.73
CA ALA A 50 -8.08 2.94 10.40
C ALA A 50 -6.76 3.46 10.95
N VAL A 51 -5.83 2.54 11.17
CA VAL A 51 -4.46 2.85 11.60
C VAL A 51 -3.48 2.29 10.59
N LEU A 52 -2.60 3.13 10.07
CA LEU A 52 -1.46 2.76 9.26
C LEU A 52 -0.19 2.98 10.11
N ARG A 53 0.64 1.93 10.21
CA ARG A 53 1.94 1.96 10.89
C ARG A 53 3.03 1.85 9.85
N PHE A 54 3.81 2.90 9.72
CA PHE A 54 4.97 2.93 8.85
C PHE A 54 6.25 2.79 9.68
N ALA A 55 7.36 2.42 9.05
CA ALA A 55 8.65 2.29 9.73
C ALA A 55 9.03 3.58 10.46
N ASP A 56 9.49 3.47 11.71
CA ASP A 56 10.03 4.60 12.45
C ASP A 56 11.39 5.03 11.89
N GLY A 57 11.63 6.34 11.87
CA GLY A 57 12.90 6.91 11.38
C GLY A 57 12.85 8.42 11.16
N ASP A 58 13.98 9.00 10.76
CA ASP A 58 14.06 10.41 10.38
C ASP A 58 13.64 10.58 8.91
N HIS A 59 12.34 10.51 8.66
CA HIS A 59 11.72 10.72 7.36
C HIS A 59 10.26 11.15 7.50
N ARG A 60 9.69 11.81 6.46
CA ARG A 60 8.34 12.41 6.48
C ARG A 60 7.21 11.41 6.74
N TRP A 61 7.39 10.15 6.39
CA TRP A 61 6.36 9.11 6.54
C TRP A 61 6.39 8.38 7.89
N SER A 62 7.32 8.72 8.80
CA SER A 62 7.59 7.98 10.03
C SER A 62 6.36 7.85 10.94
N GLY A 63 6.20 6.67 11.55
CA GLY A 63 5.34 6.45 12.70
C GLY A 63 3.90 6.02 12.38
N VAL A 64 2.97 6.47 13.21
CA VAL A 64 1.57 6.01 13.21
C VAL A 64 0.63 7.05 12.63
N HIS A 65 -0.07 6.69 11.56
CA HIS A 65 -1.09 7.52 10.92
C HIS A 65 -2.48 6.99 11.30
N ALA A 66 -3.12 7.62 12.30
CA ALA A 66 -4.41 7.20 12.82
C ALA A 66 -5.54 8.07 12.24
N GLY A 67 -6.57 7.40 11.72
CA GLY A 67 -7.71 8.02 11.06
C GLY A 67 -7.48 8.30 9.57
N ARG A 68 -8.61 8.34 8.84
CA ARG A 68 -8.60 8.45 7.38
C ARG A 68 -7.89 9.71 6.87
N ASP A 69 -8.05 10.85 7.56
CA ASP A 69 -7.45 12.13 7.13
C ASP A 69 -5.91 12.09 7.22
N ARG A 70 -5.37 11.47 8.27
CA ARG A 70 -3.92 11.26 8.41
C ARG A 70 -3.38 10.30 7.36
N ILE A 71 -4.16 9.25 7.05
CA ILE A 71 -3.81 8.28 6.00
C ILE A 71 -3.89 8.95 4.62
N GLU A 72 -4.83 9.87 4.39
CA GLU A 72 -4.91 10.64 3.15
C GLU A 72 -3.65 11.50 2.95
N THR A 73 -3.23 12.24 3.98
CA THR A 73 -1.97 13.01 3.95
C THR A 73 -0.77 12.12 3.63
N PHE A 74 -0.66 10.97 4.31
CA PHE A 74 0.40 9.98 4.04
C PHE A 74 0.40 9.52 2.58
N LEU A 75 -0.77 9.16 2.03
CA LEU A 75 -0.89 8.69 0.65
C LEU A 75 -0.56 9.80 -0.36
N GLN A 76 -0.93 11.06 -0.06
CA GLN A 76 -0.58 12.20 -0.89
C GLN A 76 0.94 12.41 -0.93
N GLU A 77 1.60 12.44 0.24
CA GLU A 77 3.05 12.57 0.35
C GLU A 77 3.79 11.41 -0.35
N PHE A 78 3.21 10.19 -0.31
CA PHE A 78 3.73 9.02 -1.00
C PHE A 78 3.70 9.20 -2.53
N VAL A 79 2.59 9.74 -3.05
CA VAL A 79 2.42 10.07 -4.48
C VAL A 79 3.36 11.21 -4.89
N ASP A 80 3.42 12.29 -4.10
CA ASP A 80 4.24 13.47 -4.39
C ASP A 80 5.74 13.15 -4.43
N ALA A 81 6.16 12.17 -3.62
CA ALA A 81 7.52 11.63 -3.64
C ALA A 81 7.82 10.75 -4.87
N GLY A 82 6.84 10.47 -5.72
CA GLY A 82 7.00 9.60 -6.89
C GLY A 82 7.25 8.13 -6.52
N LEU A 83 6.86 7.71 -5.31
CA LEU A 83 6.97 6.32 -4.87
C LEU A 83 6.01 5.44 -5.67
N GLN A 84 6.51 4.30 -6.10
CA GLN A 84 5.77 3.27 -6.84
C GLN A 84 6.05 1.91 -6.25
N GLY A 85 5.01 1.11 -6.04
CA GLY A 85 5.11 -0.27 -5.57
C GLY A 85 4.60 -1.26 -6.62
N ALA A 86 5.38 -2.29 -6.93
CA ALA A 86 4.94 -3.41 -7.75
C ALA A 86 4.54 -4.58 -6.86
N VAL A 87 3.25 -4.96 -6.87
CA VAL A 87 2.76 -6.14 -6.11
C VAL A 87 3.29 -7.41 -6.74
N THR A 88 4.26 -8.05 -6.11
CA THR A 88 4.84 -9.33 -6.56
C THR A 88 3.99 -10.50 -6.07
N GLU A 89 3.58 -10.48 -4.81
CA GLU A 89 2.77 -11.52 -4.18
C GLU A 89 1.65 -10.90 -3.34
N ALA A 90 0.48 -11.59 -3.27
CA ALA A 90 -0.61 -11.19 -2.42
C ALA A 90 -1.44 -12.38 -1.98
N TYR A 91 -1.72 -12.48 -0.68
CA TYR A 91 -2.44 -13.57 -0.05
C TYR A 91 -3.55 -13.03 0.84
N PHE A 92 -4.80 -13.45 0.59
CA PHE A 92 -5.91 -13.17 1.47
C PHE A 92 -6.26 -14.41 2.29
N GLY A 93 -6.36 -14.23 3.61
CA GLY A 93 -6.76 -15.25 4.57
C GLY A 93 -7.92 -14.80 5.47
N GLY A 94 -8.49 -15.75 6.22
CA GLY A 94 -9.56 -15.47 7.18
C GLY A 94 -10.98 -15.49 6.61
N PRO A 95 -11.98 -15.29 7.49
CA PRO A 95 -13.38 -15.17 7.10
C PRO A 95 -13.68 -13.79 6.49
N LEU A 96 -14.76 -13.69 5.68
CA LEU A 96 -15.10 -12.49 4.91
C LEU A 96 -15.31 -11.22 5.75
N TRP A 97 -15.80 -11.38 6.97
CA TRP A 97 -16.02 -10.25 7.88
C TRP A 97 -14.74 -9.78 8.60
N ARG A 98 -13.66 -10.59 8.53
CA ARG A 98 -12.37 -10.28 9.15
C ARG A 98 -11.24 -10.98 8.38
N MET A 99 -10.79 -10.34 7.31
CA MET A 99 -9.72 -10.88 6.45
C MET A 99 -8.38 -10.24 6.77
N THR A 100 -7.33 -11.00 6.52
CA THR A 100 -5.95 -10.51 6.52
C THR A 100 -5.41 -10.61 5.10
N LEU A 101 -4.78 -9.54 4.63
CA LEU A 101 -3.98 -9.50 3.41
C LEU A 101 -2.51 -9.43 3.82
N LEU A 102 -1.71 -10.33 3.27
CA LEU A 102 -0.26 -10.21 3.19
C LEU A 102 0.10 -9.89 1.75
N ALA A 103 0.84 -8.81 1.52
CA ALA A 103 1.27 -8.42 0.18
C ALA A 103 2.75 -8.04 0.19
N ARG A 104 3.50 -8.55 -0.78
CA ARG A 104 4.90 -8.21 -1.00
C ARG A 104 5.01 -7.27 -2.17
N PHE A 105 5.87 -6.28 -2.02
CA PHE A 105 6.15 -5.26 -3.01
C PHE A 105 7.64 -5.17 -3.33
N ASP A 106 7.92 -4.86 -4.59
CA ASP A 106 9.18 -4.25 -5.00
C ASP A 106 8.91 -2.75 -5.21
N ASP A 107 9.54 -1.92 -4.39
CA ASP A 107 9.34 -0.48 -4.35
C ASP A 107 10.44 0.25 -5.10
N ARG A 108 10.09 1.34 -5.76
CA ARG A 108 11.02 2.23 -6.44
C ARG A 108 10.53 3.67 -6.48
N ALA A 109 11.45 4.61 -6.66
CA ALA A 109 11.15 5.96 -7.11
C ALA A 109 12.16 6.41 -8.16
N LEU A 110 11.71 7.29 -9.07
CA LEU A 110 12.53 7.89 -10.11
C LEU A 110 12.82 9.35 -9.78
N GLY A 111 14.04 9.77 -10.03
CA GLY A 111 14.43 11.17 -10.00
C GLY A 111 13.90 11.96 -11.20
N PRO A 112 14.12 13.29 -11.21
CA PRO A 112 13.68 14.16 -12.30
C PRO A 112 14.30 13.81 -13.67
N ASP A 113 15.47 13.21 -13.66
CA ASP A 113 16.21 12.71 -14.84
C ASP A 113 15.80 11.31 -15.28
N GLY A 114 14.82 10.70 -14.59
CA GLY A 114 14.37 9.32 -14.83
C GLY A 114 15.29 8.24 -14.23
N ALA A 115 16.38 8.61 -13.56
CA ALA A 115 17.22 7.66 -12.85
C ALA A 115 16.51 7.10 -11.61
N VAL A 116 16.79 5.83 -11.29
CA VAL A 116 16.25 5.22 -10.08
C VAL A 116 16.98 5.78 -8.87
N ILE A 117 16.29 6.53 -8.02
CA ILE A 117 16.82 7.14 -6.79
C ILE A 117 16.49 6.37 -5.53
N TYR A 118 15.54 5.42 -5.61
CA TYR A 118 15.13 4.57 -4.49
C TYR A 118 14.73 3.19 -4.98
N ARG A 119 15.11 2.16 -4.21
CA ARG A 119 14.63 0.78 -4.32
C ARG A 119 14.57 0.14 -2.95
N ASN A 120 13.49 -0.57 -2.68
CA ASN A 120 13.33 -1.37 -1.46
C ASN A 120 12.38 -2.54 -1.71
N ARG A 121 12.21 -3.37 -0.71
CA ARG A 121 11.15 -4.39 -0.66
C ARG A 121 10.34 -4.21 0.60
N THR A 122 9.02 -4.36 0.46
CA THR A 122 8.09 -4.18 1.56
C THR A 122 7.15 -5.36 1.65
N VAL A 123 6.81 -5.75 2.87
CA VAL A 123 5.69 -6.65 3.16
C VAL A 123 4.65 -5.87 3.93
N LEU A 124 3.44 -5.79 3.39
CA LEU A 124 2.29 -5.21 4.07
C LEU A 124 1.50 -6.30 4.79
N LEU A 125 1.21 -6.07 6.05
CA LEU A 125 0.20 -6.80 6.83
C LEU A 125 -1.04 -5.92 6.97
N VAL A 126 -2.13 -6.30 6.30
CA VAL A 126 -3.37 -5.51 6.28
C VAL A 126 -4.49 -6.33 6.92
N ARG A 127 -5.16 -5.76 7.92
CA ARG A 127 -6.36 -6.34 8.54
C ARG A 127 -7.60 -5.59 8.09
N THR A 128 -8.64 -6.35 7.74
CA THR A 128 -9.90 -5.77 7.29
C THR A 128 -11.06 -6.18 8.19
N LYS A 129 -12.09 -5.34 8.24
CA LYS A 129 -13.38 -5.63 8.84
C LYS A 129 -14.49 -5.22 7.87
N TRP A 130 -15.33 -6.18 7.49
CA TRP A 130 -16.42 -5.95 6.52
C TRP A 130 -15.95 -5.28 5.22
N GLY A 131 -14.79 -5.72 4.70
CA GLY A 131 -14.20 -5.21 3.46
C GLY A 131 -13.51 -3.86 3.56
N LYS A 132 -13.43 -3.24 4.74
CA LYS A 132 -12.66 -2.02 5.00
C LYS A 132 -11.37 -2.32 5.73
N ILE A 133 -10.29 -1.69 5.33
CA ILE A 133 -9.00 -1.75 6.03
C ILE A 133 -9.17 -1.03 7.39
N ILE A 134 -8.85 -1.74 8.47
CA ILE A 134 -8.85 -1.18 9.83
C ILE A 134 -7.44 -1.00 10.38
N GLU A 135 -6.48 -1.77 9.86
CA GLU A 135 -5.08 -1.70 10.27
C GLU A 135 -4.20 -2.10 9.09
N GLN A 136 -3.10 -1.38 8.91
CA GLN A 136 -2.02 -1.69 8.00
C GLN A 136 -0.69 -1.50 8.72
N GLU A 137 0.22 -2.45 8.54
CA GLU A 137 1.59 -2.40 9.05
C GLU A 137 2.54 -2.67 7.88
N ASP A 138 3.54 -1.80 7.70
CA ASP A 138 4.49 -1.86 6.60
C ASP A 138 5.87 -2.30 7.13
N TYR A 139 6.36 -3.45 6.66
CA TYR A 139 7.63 -4.04 7.03
C TYR A 139 8.62 -3.94 5.88
N TYR A 140 9.61 -3.08 6.01
CA TYR A 140 10.64 -2.84 5.00
C TYR A 140 11.85 -3.75 5.19
N GLU A 141 12.44 -4.21 4.10
CA GLU A 141 13.69 -4.97 4.12
C GLU A 141 14.84 -4.13 4.69
N ASP A 142 14.88 -2.83 4.34
CA ASP A 142 15.90 -1.90 4.76
C ASP A 142 15.27 -0.54 5.09
N THR A 143 15.15 -0.24 6.37
CA THR A 143 14.56 1.02 6.85
C THR A 143 15.49 2.21 6.68
N ALA A 144 16.83 2.01 6.65
CA ALA A 144 17.78 3.08 6.44
C ALA A 144 17.62 3.72 5.05
N ARG A 145 17.28 2.90 4.02
CA ARG A 145 17.04 3.40 2.66
C ARG A 145 15.90 4.40 2.59
N ILE A 146 14.90 4.30 3.47
CA ILE A 146 13.77 5.23 3.50
C ILE A 146 14.23 6.62 3.93
N GLY A 147 15.06 6.71 4.99
CA GLY A 147 15.65 7.97 5.45
C GLY A 147 16.60 8.59 4.42
N ASP A 148 17.42 7.76 3.77
CA ASP A 148 18.32 8.22 2.68
C ASP A 148 17.50 8.76 1.48
N PHE A 149 16.39 8.12 1.14
CA PHE A 149 15.50 8.56 0.08
C PHE A 149 14.85 9.91 0.42
N ASP A 150 14.31 10.07 1.62
CA ASP A 150 13.69 11.35 2.03
C ASP A 150 14.71 12.49 2.06
N ARG A 151 15.94 12.25 2.52
CA ARG A 151 17.03 13.22 2.47
C ARG A 151 17.31 13.66 1.03
N ARG A 152 17.37 12.71 0.10
CA ARG A 152 17.60 12.98 -1.33
C ARG A 152 16.45 13.78 -1.95
N LEU A 153 15.20 13.51 -1.54
CA LEU A 153 14.06 14.31 -1.97
C LEU A 153 14.16 15.76 -1.48
N ARG A 154 14.51 15.97 -0.21
CA ARG A 154 14.71 17.33 0.36
C ARG A 154 15.80 18.10 -0.39
N GLU A 155 16.89 17.45 -0.80
CA GLU A 155 17.95 18.07 -1.60
C GLU A 155 17.43 18.49 -3.00
N ILE A 156 16.66 17.65 -3.66
CA ILE A 156 16.02 17.95 -4.96
C ILE A 156 15.01 19.10 -4.82
N GLU A 157 14.18 19.10 -3.79
CA GLU A 157 13.19 20.15 -3.49
C GLU A 157 13.89 21.49 -3.23
N ALA A 158 14.97 21.51 -2.44
CA ALA A 158 15.77 22.71 -2.15
C ALA A 158 16.44 23.27 -3.41
N GLY A 159 16.99 22.41 -4.27
CA GLY A 159 17.61 22.82 -5.53
C GLY A 159 16.61 23.45 -6.50
N ARG A 160 15.38 22.96 -6.55
CA ARG A 160 14.29 23.54 -7.36
C ARG A 160 13.87 24.91 -6.83
N ALA A 161 13.75 25.09 -5.51
CA ALA A 161 13.40 26.36 -4.89
C ALA A 161 14.45 27.44 -5.17
N CYS A 162 15.74 27.09 -5.19
CA CYS A 162 16.83 28.01 -5.49
C CYS A 162 16.89 28.41 -6.98
N GLY A 163 16.52 27.52 -7.89
CA GLY A 163 16.50 27.78 -9.34
C GLY A 163 15.32 28.64 -9.83
N THR A 164 14.28 28.86 -9.02
CA THR A 164 13.07 29.65 -9.40
C THR A 164 13.20 31.13 -9.04
N VAL A 165 14.31 31.56 -8.40
CA VAL A 165 14.53 32.97 -7.94
C VAL A 165 15.36 33.80 -8.94
N VAL A 166 15.70 33.25 -10.11
CA VAL A 166 16.47 33.94 -11.15
C VAL A 166 15.64 34.12 -12.42
N GLU A 167 14.61 34.96 -12.35
CA GLU A 167 14.02 35.68 -13.50
C GLU A 167 13.51 37.04 -13.03
#